data_7c66f17c9c1c3bf3638c22c371a39c1b
#
_entry.id   7c66f17c9c1c3bf3638c22c371a39c1b
#
_cell.length_a   1.000
_cell.length_b   1.000
_cell.length_c   1.000
_cell.angle_alpha   90.00
_cell.angle_beta   90.00
_cell.angle_gamma   90.00
#
_symmetry.space_group_name_H-M   'P 1'
#
loop_
_entity.id
_entity.type
_entity.pdbx_description
1 polymer ?
#
loop_
_entity_poly.entity_id
_entity_poly.type
_entity_poly.pdbx_seq_one_letter_code
_entity_poly.pdbx_strand_id
1 'polypeptide(L)'
;MKEIEFNLLTEPWVRVRRPDNTVQEVSLTDALLHAQDYVDLAGEMPTQDAAVLRLLLAVLFTVFSRVDAKGKPQPLAQSDDALERWSELWQLGRFPAEPVRDYLEQWKDRFWLFHPTHPFWQVPTLSNGIAFDGKKLNGERAESGNKTPLFQNISKAECAVLTYAQAARWLIYQNGYDERGGRPKAGNKPRHGVGWLGQIGFVAVKGKNLYETLLRNMAFSTEQDALREKQLPCWEREHARTEQSVEIVMPKNQAELLTLQSRRILLIRSEEMPGVVGYEVLGGDYWDSENAFGEQMTLWRRTSKENEKVTYEPQQHEMGKQLWRELPAMLDPEGRKPGVLIWNQKLQSLRILSKKEQIVISVVGIRYDDQGASVKDVYTDQLEMQLATLNDLGRKWTVRISREVQRCEETAKNIGTLCVELKLAGGLDYNKVKGFKDKQKVTEDARAQFYFAVDQPFRQWLQAIDPEQDDPDEAALRWQAQARNIAEKLGKQMVMEAGNAALKGHRIVVDKDKKTERTILYTSPKAYNRFRTRLWEIYPKTEP
;
A
#
# COMPACT_ATOMS: atom_id res chain seq x y z
N MET A 1 -17.06 31.16 17.91
CA MET A 1 -17.21 29.71 17.60
C MET A 1 -17.45 28.94 18.87
N LYS A 2 -18.19 27.83 18.83
CA LYS A 2 -18.38 26.97 20.00
C LYS A 2 -17.06 26.34 20.42
N GLU A 3 -16.79 26.20 21.71
CA GLU A 3 -15.57 25.60 22.23
C GLU A 3 -15.49 24.09 21.91
N ILE A 4 -16.65 23.43 21.96
CA ILE A 4 -16.85 22.01 21.60
C ILE A 4 -17.68 21.96 20.32
N GLU A 5 -17.13 21.40 19.25
CA GLU A 5 -17.77 21.43 17.95
C GLU A 5 -17.30 20.26 17.06
N PHE A 6 -18.20 19.74 16.24
CA PHE A 6 -18.03 18.68 15.26
C PHE A 6 -17.65 17.33 15.85
N ASN A 7 -18.66 16.54 16.22
CA ASN A 7 -18.46 15.19 16.74
C ASN A 7 -18.38 14.17 15.61
N LEU A 8 -17.24 13.48 15.50
CA LEU A 8 -16.97 12.52 14.43
C LEU A 8 -17.87 11.29 14.44
N LEU A 9 -18.57 11.01 15.56
CA LEU A 9 -19.52 9.90 15.62
C LEU A 9 -20.86 10.22 14.97
N THR A 10 -21.23 11.50 14.91
CA THR A 10 -22.58 11.93 14.48
C THR A 10 -22.56 12.85 13.27
N GLU A 11 -21.50 13.63 13.09
CA GLU A 11 -21.35 14.53 11.95
C GLU A 11 -20.79 13.79 10.72
N PRO A 12 -21.24 14.11 9.50
CA PRO A 12 -20.76 13.44 8.29
C PRO A 12 -19.36 13.91 7.90
N TRP A 13 -18.42 12.95 7.77
CA TRP A 13 -17.04 13.22 7.36
C TRP A 13 -16.36 12.05 6.65
N VAL A 14 -16.79 10.80 6.89
CA VAL A 14 -16.25 9.62 6.19
C VAL A 14 -16.86 9.57 4.80
N ARG A 15 -16.04 9.63 3.77
CA ARG A 15 -16.51 9.49 2.39
C ARG A 15 -16.61 8.02 1.99
N VAL A 16 -17.78 7.65 1.53
CA VAL A 16 -18.10 6.29 1.08
C VAL A 16 -18.69 6.31 -0.33
N ARG A 17 -18.44 5.26 -1.09
CA ARG A 17 -19.02 5.05 -2.41
C ARG A 17 -20.21 4.10 -2.30
N ARG A 18 -21.32 4.50 -2.86
CA ARG A 18 -22.56 3.70 -2.94
C ARG A 18 -22.56 2.77 -4.16
N PRO A 19 -23.47 1.77 -4.21
CA PRO A 19 -23.59 0.88 -5.37
C PRO A 19 -23.93 1.59 -6.70
N ASP A 20 -24.56 2.75 -6.65
CA ASP A 20 -24.83 3.61 -7.81
C ASP A 20 -23.61 4.46 -8.24
N ASN A 21 -22.44 4.24 -7.63
CA ASN A 21 -21.21 5.00 -7.79
C ASN A 21 -21.25 6.45 -7.31
N THR A 22 -22.30 6.90 -6.64
CA THR A 22 -22.28 8.20 -5.97
C THR A 22 -21.40 8.15 -4.72
N VAL A 23 -20.79 9.28 -4.40
CA VAL A 23 -19.98 9.45 -3.19
C VAL A 23 -20.77 10.34 -2.22
N GLN A 24 -20.84 9.93 -0.97
CA GLN A 24 -21.47 10.70 0.11
C GLN A 24 -20.57 10.75 1.34
N GLU A 25 -20.75 11.77 2.17
CA GLU A 25 -20.17 11.83 3.50
C GLU A 25 -21.16 11.26 4.51
N VAL A 26 -20.67 10.41 5.40
CA VAL A 26 -21.43 9.78 6.48
C VAL A 26 -20.68 9.93 7.79
N SER A 27 -21.36 9.75 8.92
CA SER A 27 -20.69 9.74 10.23
C SER A 27 -19.83 8.47 10.41
N LEU A 28 -18.93 8.46 11.41
CA LEU A 28 -18.18 7.26 11.75
C LEU A 28 -19.12 6.12 12.16
N THR A 29 -20.16 6.44 12.93
CA THR A 29 -21.16 5.46 13.34
C THR A 29 -21.90 4.86 12.15
N ASP A 30 -22.32 5.67 11.21
CA ASP A 30 -23.00 5.20 9.99
C ASP A 30 -22.06 4.40 9.10
N ALA A 31 -20.79 4.81 8.95
CA ALA A 31 -19.79 4.07 8.17
C ALA A 31 -19.60 2.64 8.68
N LEU A 32 -19.72 2.42 9.98
CA LEU A 32 -19.65 1.09 10.60
C LEU A 32 -20.97 0.32 10.53
N LEU A 33 -22.09 0.95 10.93
CA LEU A 33 -23.38 0.26 11.04
C LEU A 33 -24.05 -0.04 9.70
N HIS A 34 -23.71 0.73 8.67
CA HIS A 34 -24.20 0.58 7.30
C HIS A 34 -23.10 0.16 6.33
N ALA A 35 -21.99 -0.41 6.82
CA ALA A 35 -20.85 -0.80 6.01
C ALA A 35 -21.21 -1.77 4.87
N GLN A 36 -22.24 -2.62 5.03
CA GLN A 36 -22.75 -3.53 4.01
C GLN A 36 -23.43 -2.81 2.82
N ASP A 37 -23.87 -1.56 3.02
CA ASP A 37 -24.57 -0.77 2.01
C ASP A 37 -23.62 0.07 1.16
N TYR A 38 -22.34 0.14 1.53
CA TYR A 38 -21.29 0.88 0.83
C TYR A 38 -20.34 -0.04 0.09
N VAL A 39 -19.97 0.32 -1.12
CA VAL A 39 -19.02 -0.46 -1.92
C VAL A 39 -17.61 -0.36 -1.32
N ASP A 40 -17.16 0.85 -0.99
CA ASP A 40 -15.82 1.13 -0.46
C ASP A 40 -15.75 2.53 0.15
N LEU A 41 -14.62 2.85 0.78
CA LEU A 41 -14.22 4.22 1.08
C LEU A 41 -13.93 4.99 -0.23
N ALA A 42 -14.12 6.30 -0.21
CA ALA A 42 -13.96 7.18 -1.38
C ALA A 42 -13.47 8.57 -0.98
N GLY A 43 -12.39 8.63 -0.22
CA GLY A 43 -11.71 9.85 0.19
C GLY A 43 -11.11 10.63 -0.98
N GLU A 44 -10.38 11.68 -0.67
CA GLU A 44 -9.73 12.53 -1.67
C GLU A 44 -8.55 11.81 -2.34
N MET A 45 -7.95 10.82 -1.66
CA MET A 45 -6.86 10.00 -2.22
C MET A 45 -6.76 8.63 -1.53
N PRO A 46 -6.18 7.63 -2.21
CA PRO A 46 -6.10 6.25 -1.69
C PRO A 46 -5.36 6.11 -0.34
N THR A 47 -4.36 6.94 -0.09
CA THR A 47 -3.64 6.98 1.18
C THR A 47 -4.51 7.47 2.32
N GLN A 48 -5.43 8.40 2.06
CA GLN A 48 -6.43 8.84 3.03
C GLN A 48 -7.40 7.71 3.36
N ASP A 49 -7.86 6.96 2.35
CA ASP A 49 -8.72 5.79 2.55
C ASP A 49 -8.04 4.71 3.38
N ALA A 50 -6.75 4.44 3.15
CA ALA A 50 -5.97 3.50 3.95
C ALA A 50 -5.90 3.94 5.43
N ALA A 51 -5.72 5.23 5.70
CA ALA A 51 -5.68 5.76 7.06
C ALA A 51 -7.06 5.68 7.75
N VAL A 52 -8.14 6.03 7.04
CA VAL A 52 -9.51 5.92 7.56
C VAL A 52 -9.91 4.47 7.78
N LEU A 53 -9.56 3.54 6.87
CA LEU A 53 -9.80 2.10 7.05
C LEU A 53 -9.19 1.59 8.36
N ARG A 54 -7.97 2.00 8.68
CA ARG A 54 -7.29 1.62 9.93
C ARG A 54 -8.00 2.17 11.17
N LEU A 55 -8.53 3.37 11.10
CA LEU A 55 -9.33 3.93 12.20
C LEU A 55 -10.62 3.12 12.44
N LEU A 56 -11.35 2.77 11.37
CA LEU A 56 -12.54 1.93 11.47
C LEU A 56 -12.20 0.54 12.05
N LEU A 57 -11.09 -0.05 11.59
CA LEU A 57 -10.58 -1.31 12.14
C LEU A 57 -10.23 -1.20 13.62
N ALA A 58 -9.63 -0.10 14.08
CA ALA A 58 -9.30 0.09 15.49
C ALA A 58 -10.55 0.06 16.38
N VAL A 59 -11.66 0.65 15.94
CA VAL A 59 -12.95 0.54 16.64
C VAL A 59 -13.41 -0.91 16.70
N LEU A 60 -13.43 -1.61 15.56
CA LEU A 60 -13.91 -3.00 15.48
C LEU A 60 -13.06 -3.98 16.27
N PHE A 61 -11.73 -3.88 16.20
CA PHE A 61 -10.83 -4.66 17.05
C PHE A 61 -11.12 -4.45 18.53
N THR A 62 -11.35 -3.20 18.92
CA THR A 62 -11.63 -2.87 20.32
C THR A 62 -12.95 -3.44 20.79
N VAL A 63 -14.02 -3.28 20.02
CA VAL A 63 -15.35 -3.81 20.36
C VAL A 63 -15.32 -5.33 20.41
N PHE A 64 -14.96 -5.97 19.30
CA PHE A 64 -15.12 -7.42 19.14
C PHE A 64 -14.02 -8.27 19.77
N SER A 65 -13.00 -7.66 20.33
CA SER A 65 -12.10 -8.37 21.27
C SER A 65 -12.69 -8.52 22.68
N ARG A 66 -13.69 -7.72 23.03
CA ARG A 66 -14.24 -7.63 24.40
C ARG A 66 -15.61 -8.27 24.55
N VAL A 67 -16.44 -8.18 23.51
CA VAL A 67 -17.83 -8.64 23.54
C VAL A 67 -18.15 -9.58 22.37
N ASP A 68 -19.15 -10.43 22.54
CA ASP A 68 -19.70 -11.25 21.45
C ASP A 68 -20.56 -10.42 20.49
N ALA A 69 -21.11 -11.07 19.47
CA ALA A 69 -21.99 -10.43 18.51
C ALA A 69 -23.33 -9.93 19.11
N LYS A 70 -23.66 -10.31 20.36
CA LYS A 70 -24.85 -9.88 21.11
C LYS A 70 -24.52 -8.83 22.17
N GLY A 71 -23.27 -8.35 22.21
CA GLY A 71 -22.81 -7.38 23.20
C GLY A 71 -22.52 -7.94 24.59
N LYS A 72 -22.54 -9.26 24.78
CA LYS A 72 -22.17 -9.86 26.06
C LYS A 72 -20.66 -9.86 26.25
N PRO A 73 -20.17 -9.52 27.47
CA PRO A 73 -18.74 -9.61 27.76
C PRO A 73 -18.19 -11.02 27.53
N GLN A 74 -17.34 -11.14 26.55
CA GLN A 74 -16.66 -12.38 26.15
C GLN A 74 -15.30 -12.03 25.52
N PRO A 75 -14.29 -11.68 26.34
CA PRO A 75 -12.98 -11.33 25.83
C PRO A 75 -12.32 -12.53 25.15
N LEU A 76 -11.57 -12.25 24.07
CA LEU A 76 -10.81 -13.27 23.36
C LEU A 76 -9.65 -13.74 24.24
N ALA A 77 -9.54 -15.05 24.45
CA ALA A 77 -8.48 -15.66 25.26
C ALA A 77 -7.65 -16.69 24.49
N GLN A 78 -8.24 -17.30 23.45
CA GLN A 78 -7.63 -18.34 22.64
C GLN A 78 -7.85 -18.09 21.14
N SER A 79 -7.04 -18.74 20.32
CA SER A 79 -7.15 -18.62 18.86
C SER A 79 -8.53 -19.03 18.32
N ASP A 80 -9.17 -20.01 18.96
CA ASP A 80 -10.47 -20.51 18.54
C ASP A 80 -11.58 -19.49 18.85
N ASP A 81 -11.50 -18.75 19.97
CA ASP A 81 -12.43 -17.66 20.27
C ASP A 81 -12.41 -16.58 19.18
N ALA A 82 -11.22 -16.26 18.67
CA ALA A 82 -11.05 -15.27 17.62
C ALA A 82 -11.65 -15.73 16.28
N LEU A 83 -11.50 -17.01 15.96
CA LEU A 83 -12.07 -17.60 14.75
C LEU A 83 -13.59 -17.72 14.84
N GLU A 84 -14.11 -18.13 15.99
CA GLU A 84 -15.56 -18.21 16.25
C GLU A 84 -16.18 -16.82 16.16
N ARG A 85 -15.59 -15.81 16.82
CA ARG A 85 -16.04 -14.42 16.77
C ARG A 85 -16.06 -13.87 15.35
N TRP A 86 -15.01 -14.11 14.60
CA TRP A 86 -14.93 -13.68 13.21
C TRP A 86 -15.98 -14.38 12.34
N SER A 87 -16.18 -15.69 12.55
CA SER A 87 -17.19 -16.48 11.84
C SER A 87 -18.62 -16.02 12.14
N GLU A 88 -18.92 -15.74 13.41
CA GLU A 88 -20.22 -15.18 13.82
C GLU A 88 -20.50 -13.85 13.10
N LEU A 89 -19.54 -12.93 13.14
CA LEU A 89 -19.66 -11.64 12.45
C LEU A 89 -19.87 -11.86 10.95
N TRP A 90 -19.08 -12.73 10.31
CA TRP A 90 -19.22 -13.02 8.88
C TRP A 90 -20.60 -13.51 8.49
N GLN A 91 -21.19 -14.40 9.29
CA GLN A 91 -22.53 -14.95 9.05
C GLN A 91 -23.64 -13.90 9.20
N LEU A 92 -23.47 -12.88 10.02
CA LEU A 92 -24.45 -11.81 10.19
C LEU A 92 -24.58 -10.91 8.96
N GLY A 93 -23.55 -10.81 8.11
CA GLY A 93 -23.54 -9.95 6.93
C GLY A 93 -23.59 -8.45 7.21
N ARG A 94 -23.49 -8.03 8.48
CA ARG A 94 -23.44 -6.65 8.97
C ARG A 94 -22.87 -6.60 10.37
N PHE A 95 -22.33 -5.47 10.80
CA PHE A 95 -21.92 -5.32 12.21
C PHE A 95 -23.14 -5.18 13.12
N PRO A 96 -23.14 -5.87 14.29
CA PRO A 96 -24.20 -5.73 15.29
C PRO A 96 -24.26 -4.30 15.80
N ALA A 97 -25.46 -3.69 15.75
CA ALA A 97 -25.61 -2.28 16.04
C ALA A 97 -25.40 -1.92 17.51
N GLU A 98 -25.95 -2.73 18.43
CA GLU A 98 -25.88 -2.45 19.87
C GLU A 98 -24.43 -2.41 20.39
N PRO A 99 -23.60 -3.45 20.22
CA PRO A 99 -22.22 -3.44 20.74
C PRO A 99 -21.39 -2.28 20.22
N VAL A 100 -21.56 -1.92 18.93
CA VAL A 100 -20.83 -0.82 18.31
C VAL A 100 -21.31 0.52 18.85
N ARG A 101 -22.63 0.75 18.94
CA ARG A 101 -23.19 1.99 19.48
C ARG A 101 -22.84 2.20 20.94
N ASP A 102 -23.00 1.18 21.77
CA ASP A 102 -22.72 1.26 23.21
C ASP A 102 -21.26 1.64 23.45
N TYR A 103 -20.34 1.03 22.70
CA TYR A 103 -18.94 1.37 22.78
C TYR A 103 -18.67 2.82 22.33
N LEU A 104 -19.20 3.24 21.19
CA LEU A 104 -18.98 4.58 20.68
C LEU A 104 -19.61 5.65 21.57
N GLU A 105 -20.81 5.42 22.11
CA GLU A 105 -21.46 6.35 23.02
C GLU A 105 -20.69 6.48 24.35
N GLN A 106 -20.12 5.38 24.87
CA GLN A 106 -19.24 5.42 26.03
C GLN A 106 -18.05 6.37 25.85
N TRP A 107 -17.52 6.46 24.65
CA TRP A 107 -16.34 7.27 24.34
C TRP A 107 -16.66 8.56 23.57
N LYS A 108 -17.91 8.93 23.43
CA LYS A 108 -18.38 10.05 22.60
C LYS A 108 -17.64 11.37 22.84
N ASP A 109 -17.30 11.66 24.09
CA ASP A 109 -16.59 12.88 24.45
C ASP A 109 -15.13 12.93 23.92
N ARG A 110 -14.60 11.79 23.48
CA ARG A 110 -13.27 11.67 22.89
C ARG A 110 -13.25 11.85 21.36
N PHE A 111 -14.42 12.00 20.74
CA PHE A 111 -14.56 12.11 19.28
C PHE A 111 -14.93 13.51 18.79
N TRP A 112 -14.78 14.52 19.62
CA TRP A 112 -14.94 15.90 19.19
C TRP A 112 -13.69 16.37 18.43
N LEU A 113 -13.88 16.89 17.19
CA LEU A 113 -12.79 17.46 16.40
C LEU A 113 -12.20 18.69 17.13
N PHE A 114 -13.05 19.49 17.75
CA PHE A 114 -12.67 20.62 18.59
C PHE A 114 -13.21 20.42 19.99
N HIS A 115 -12.29 20.38 20.95
CA HIS A 115 -12.57 20.26 22.37
C HIS A 115 -11.41 20.92 23.15
N PRO A 116 -11.68 21.66 24.24
CA PRO A 116 -10.63 22.41 24.94
C PRO A 116 -9.54 21.52 25.56
N THR A 117 -9.88 20.31 25.97
CA THR A 117 -8.95 19.41 26.69
C THR A 117 -8.70 18.07 25.97
N HIS A 118 -9.63 17.62 25.12
CA HIS A 118 -9.58 16.28 24.50
C HIS A 118 -10.01 16.32 23.03
N PRO A 119 -9.41 17.18 22.19
CA PRO A 119 -9.73 17.16 20.75
C PRO A 119 -9.26 15.83 20.15
N PHE A 120 -10.11 15.25 19.28
CA PHE A 120 -9.85 13.95 18.68
C PHE A 120 -8.49 13.92 17.97
N TRP A 121 -7.62 13.03 18.42
CA TRP A 121 -6.29 12.77 17.86
C TRP A 121 -5.36 13.99 17.75
N GLN A 122 -5.59 15.01 18.57
CA GLN A 122 -4.83 16.25 18.63
C GLN A 122 -4.20 16.48 20.00
N VAL A 123 -3.32 17.46 20.08
CA VAL A 123 -2.68 17.90 21.33
C VAL A 123 -3.07 19.36 21.61
N PRO A 124 -4.02 19.59 22.53
CA PRO A 124 -4.59 20.94 22.74
C PRO A 124 -3.59 21.95 23.28
N THR A 125 -2.51 21.48 23.90
CA THR A 125 -1.45 22.32 24.49
C THR A 125 -0.22 22.47 23.59
N LEU A 126 -0.34 22.15 22.29
CA LEU A 126 0.76 22.27 21.34
C LEU A 126 1.12 23.76 21.16
N SER A 127 2.39 24.10 21.41
CA SER A 127 2.89 25.47 21.36
C SER A 127 4.24 25.62 20.66
N ASN A 128 4.98 24.52 20.50
CA ASN A 128 6.29 24.49 19.86
C ASN A 128 6.25 23.81 18.48
N GLY A 129 5.07 23.65 17.91
CA GLY A 129 4.88 23.11 16.57
C GLY A 129 5.29 24.09 15.47
N ILE A 130 5.45 23.60 14.25
CA ILE A 130 5.50 24.47 13.07
C ILE A 130 4.09 24.61 12.54
N ALA A 131 3.68 25.88 12.34
CA ALA A 131 2.39 26.20 11.75
C ALA A 131 2.46 26.08 10.23
N PHE A 132 1.44 25.47 9.65
CA PHE A 132 1.20 25.36 8.21
C PHE A 132 -0.23 25.79 7.88
N ASP A 133 -0.42 26.26 6.65
CA ASP A 133 -1.74 26.63 6.12
C ASP A 133 -2.57 25.39 5.72
N GLY A 134 -3.86 25.60 5.42
CA GLY A 134 -4.78 24.54 5.01
C GLY A 134 -4.35 23.81 3.73
N LYS A 135 -3.63 24.49 2.82
CA LYS A 135 -3.09 23.89 1.58
C LYS A 135 -2.03 22.84 1.85
N LYS A 136 -1.28 23.01 2.92
CA LYS A 136 -0.30 22.00 3.34
C LYS A 136 -1.01 20.82 4.00
N LEU A 137 -2.09 21.07 4.71
CA LEU A 137 -2.89 20.02 5.34
C LEU A 137 -3.51 19.08 4.31
N ASN A 138 -4.10 19.61 3.25
CA ASN A 138 -4.81 18.83 2.21
C ASN A 138 -3.90 18.38 1.05
N GLY A 139 -2.61 18.60 1.13
CA GLY A 139 -1.64 18.14 0.13
C GLY A 139 -1.59 18.96 -1.16
N GLU A 140 -2.38 20.02 -1.30
CA GLU A 140 -2.31 20.93 -2.47
C GLU A 140 -0.96 21.64 -2.58
N ARG A 141 -0.30 21.81 -1.44
CA ARG A 141 1.06 22.33 -1.36
C ARG A 141 2.04 21.23 -0.99
N ALA A 142 2.50 20.48 -1.99
CA ALA A 142 3.48 19.43 -1.81
C ALA A 142 4.87 19.94 -1.40
N GLU A 143 5.20 21.23 -1.65
CA GLU A 143 6.52 21.81 -1.48
C GLU A 143 6.53 22.96 -0.44
N SER A 144 7.75 23.32 0.00
CA SER A 144 7.97 24.44 0.91
C SER A 144 7.41 25.76 0.35
N GLY A 145 7.07 26.70 1.24
CA GLY A 145 6.47 28.01 0.87
C GLY A 145 7.25 28.88 -0.12
N ASN A 146 8.47 28.48 -0.48
CA ASN A 146 9.35 29.22 -1.38
C ASN A 146 9.19 28.83 -2.86
N LYS A 147 8.38 27.81 -3.17
CA LYS A 147 8.12 27.40 -4.56
C LYS A 147 6.67 27.69 -4.92
N THR A 148 6.48 28.48 -5.96
CA THR A 148 5.14 28.75 -6.52
C THR A 148 4.77 27.58 -7.44
N PRO A 149 3.64 26.87 -7.20
CA PRO A 149 3.18 25.83 -8.11
C PRO A 149 2.93 26.43 -9.50
N LEU A 150 3.39 25.72 -10.55
CA LEU A 150 3.18 26.17 -11.94
C LEU A 150 1.70 26.14 -12.36
N PHE A 151 0.92 25.26 -11.73
CA PHE A 151 -0.52 25.14 -11.98
C PHE A 151 -1.24 25.04 -10.63
N GLN A 152 -2.08 26.01 -10.31
CA GLN A 152 -3.01 25.97 -9.19
C GLN A 152 -4.44 26.01 -9.74
N ASN A 153 -5.24 25.02 -9.36
CA ASN A 153 -6.66 24.96 -9.73
C ASN A 153 -7.52 25.95 -8.95
N ILE A 154 -7.00 26.53 -7.87
CA ILE A 154 -7.75 27.39 -6.93
C ILE A 154 -6.93 28.66 -6.68
N SER A 155 -7.59 29.81 -6.63
CA SER A 155 -6.94 31.10 -6.37
C SER A 155 -6.35 31.17 -4.96
N LYS A 156 -5.32 32.01 -4.76
CA LYS A 156 -4.70 32.21 -3.43
C LYS A 156 -5.71 32.63 -2.35
N ALA A 157 -6.81 33.24 -2.72
CA ALA A 157 -7.84 33.70 -1.79
C ALA A 157 -8.85 32.61 -1.41
N GLU A 158 -9.16 31.68 -2.33
CA GLU A 158 -10.19 30.65 -2.13
C GLU A 158 -9.67 29.39 -1.42
N CYS A 159 -8.38 29.25 -1.27
CA CYS A 159 -7.71 28.04 -0.80
C CYS A 159 -7.56 27.91 0.72
N ALA A 160 -8.08 28.81 1.47
CA ALA A 160 -7.60 28.94 2.85
C ALA A 160 -8.41 28.13 3.87
N VAL A 161 -9.65 27.74 3.56
CA VAL A 161 -10.53 27.15 4.57
C VAL A 161 -11.04 25.79 4.16
N LEU A 162 -10.61 24.74 4.91
CA LEU A 162 -11.14 23.39 4.79
C LEU A 162 -12.42 23.26 5.61
N THR A 163 -13.40 22.51 5.13
CA THR A 163 -14.53 22.10 5.97
C THR A 163 -14.04 21.23 7.13
N TYR A 164 -14.82 21.15 8.20
CA TYR A 164 -14.48 20.28 9.33
C TYR A 164 -14.39 18.81 8.91
N ALA A 165 -15.23 18.35 7.98
CA ALA A 165 -15.19 17.02 7.41
C ALA A 165 -13.87 16.75 6.67
N GLN A 166 -13.44 17.67 5.82
CA GLN A 166 -12.13 17.58 5.14
C GLN A 166 -10.98 17.57 6.15
N ALA A 167 -11.00 18.52 7.10
CA ALA A 167 -9.96 18.62 8.13
C ALA A 167 -9.84 17.34 8.98
N ALA A 168 -10.95 16.69 9.30
CA ALA A 168 -10.96 15.41 10.02
C ALA A 168 -10.26 14.30 9.21
N ARG A 169 -10.56 14.15 7.93
CA ARG A 169 -9.91 13.16 7.06
C ARG A 169 -8.41 13.42 6.93
N TRP A 170 -8.03 14.68 6.73
CA TRP A 170 -6.63 15.05 6.59
C TRP A 170 -5.84 14.98 7.90
N LEU A 171 -6.48 15.20 9.05
CA LEU A 171 -5.87 14.96 10.37
C LEU A 171 -5.44 13.50 10.53
N ILE A 172 -6.33 12.56 10.15
CA ILE A 172 -6.04 11.13 10.22
C ILE A 172 -4.93 10.75 9.24
N TYR A 173 -4.98 11.27 8.00
CA TYR A 173 -3.94 11.10 7.01
C TYR A 173 -2.57 11.59 7.52
N GLN A 174 -2.50 12.79 8.08
CA GLN A 174 -1.23 13.37 8.56
C GLN A 174 -0.57 12.52 9.64
N ASN A 175 -1.33 11.91 10.54
CA ASN A 175 -0.76 10.99 11.52
C ASN A 175 -0.11 9.76 10.89
N GLY A 176 -0.61 9.28 9.76
CA GLY A 176 -0.09 8.10 9.09
C GLY A 176 0.99 8.39 8.05
N TYR A 177 0.81 9.42 7.25
CA TYR A 177 1.57 9.66 6.02
C TYR A 177 2.37 10.97 5.99
N ASP A 178 2.37 11.76 7.07
CA ASP A 178 3.11 13.03 7.06
C ASP A 178 4.58 12.86 6.74
N GLU A 179 5.12 13.79 6.00
CA GLU A 179 6.50 13.81 5.55
C GLU A 179 7.49 14.08 6.70
N ARG A 180 8.75 13.70 6.48
CA ARG A 180 9.85 13.91 7.44
C ARG A 180 10.28 15.36 7.59
N GLY A 181 10.16 16.16 6.50
CA GLY A 181 10.77 17.48 6.36
C GLY A 181 10.24 18.52 7.35
N GLY A 182 11.14 19.32 7.90
CA GLY A 182 10.80 20.54 8.62
C GLY A 182 10.12 20.37 9.99
N ARG A 183 10.02 19.15 10.52
CA ARG A 183 9.38 18.93 11.82
C ARG A 183 10.38 19.16 12.95
N PRO A 184 10.08 20.01 13.94
CA PRO A 184 10.92 20.16 15.13
C PRO A 184 11.04 18.83 15.85
N LYS A 185 12.16 18.65 16.53
CA LYS A 185 12.33 17.53 17.44
C LYS A 185 11.58 17.80 18.73
N ALA A 186 10.93 16.81 19.28
CA ALA A 186 10.46 16.87 20.65
C ALA A 186 11.65 16.60 21.60
N GLY A 187 12.26 17.63 22.14
CA GLY A 187 13.41 17.53 23.03
C GLY A 187 14.65 16.90 22.37
N ASN A 188 15.41 16.07 23.11
CA ASN A 188 16.64 15.42 22.65
C ASN A 188 16.41 14.12 21.85
N LYS A 189 15.20 13.83 21.45
CA LYS A 189 14.86 12.60 20.70
C LYS A 189 15.43 12.64 19.26
N PRO A 190 15.69 11.48 18.63
CA PRO A 190 16.13 11.45 17.24
C PRO A 190 15.12 12.11 16.31
N ARG A 191 15.55 12.50 15.11
CA ARG A 191 14.64 13.02 14.09
C ARG A 191 13.65 11.91 13.68
N HIS A 192 12.36 12.24 13.67
CA HIS A 192 11.33 11.34 13.18
C HIS A 192 11.49 11.12 11.67
N GLY A 193 11.20 9.90 11.23
CA GLY A 193 10.97 9.58 9.84
C GLY A 193 9.62 10.14 9.35
N VAL A 194 9.19 9.71 8.20
CA VAL A 194 7.80 9.87 7.73
C VAL A 194 6.85 9.16 8.69
N GLY A 195 5.55 9.47 8.65
CA GLY A 195 4.54 8.76 9.45
C GLY A 195 4.57 7.25 9.21
N TRP A 196 4.03 6.47 10.15
CA TRP A 196 4.16 5.00 10.10
C TRP A 196 3.64 4.39 8.80
N LEU A 197 2.47 4.81 8.32
CA LEU A 197 1.92 4.34 7.04
C LEU A 197 2.80 4.71 5.83
N GLY A 198 3.54 5.79 5.92
CA GLY A 198 4.52 6.19 4.91
C GLY A 198 5.78 5.32 4.88
N GLN A 199 6.02 4.50 5.91
CA GLN A 199 7.16 3.58 5.99
C GLN A 199 6.84 2.17 5.48
N ILE A 200 5.56 1.82 5.37
CA ILE A 200 5.12 0.48 5.00
C ILE A 200 4.63 0.40 3.55
N GLY A 201 4.67 -0.78 2.96
CA GLY A 201 3.95 -1.12 1.74
C GLY A 201 2.56 -1.62 2.12
N PHE A 202 1.60 -0.71 2.21
CA PHE A 202 0.26 -1.03 2.71
C PHE A 202 -0.43 -2.08 1.83
N VAL A 203 -0.92 -3.13 2.47
CA VAL A 203 -1.67 -4.24 1.86
C VAL A 203 -2.99 -4.41 2.59
N ALA A 204 -4.07 -4.44 1.85
CA ALA A 204 -5.41 -4.76 2.34
C ALA A 204 -6.10 -5.80 1.46
N VAL A 205 -7.07 -6.50 2.02
CA VAL A 205 -7.95 -7.42 1.29
C VAL A 205 -9.30 -6.73 1.11
N LYS A 206 -9.72 -6.54 -0.15
CA LYS A 206 -11.03 -5.98 -0.47
C LYS A 206 -12.10 -7.06 -0.47
N GLY A 207 -13.27 -6.72 0.04
CA GLY A 207 -14.50 -7.50 -0.04
C GLY A 207 -15.45 -6.93 -1.10
N LYS A 208 -16.65 -7.49 -1.20
CA LYS A 208 -17.70 -7.02 -2.11
C LYS A 208 -18.29 -5.67 -1.69
N ASN A 209 -18.15 -5.33 -0.43
CA ASN A 209 -18.57 -4.08 0.18
C ASN A 209 -17.62 -3.71 1.33
N LEU A 210 -17.84 -2.54 1.94
CA LEU A 210 -17.00 -2.04 3.03
C LEU A 210 -17.05 -2.96 4.27
N TYR A 211 -18.19 -3.59 4.56
CA TYR A 211 -18.30 -4.56 5.64
C TYR A 211 -17.37 -5.76 5.46
N GLU A 212 -17.41 -6.42 4.29
CA GLU A 212 -16.51 -7.53 4.00
C GLU A 212 -15.04 -7.06 3.98
N THR A 213 -14.77 -5.87 3.44
CA THR A 213 -13.42 -5.28 3.46
C THR A 213 -12.91 -5.13 4.89
N LEU A 214 -13.71 -4.57 5.79
CA LEU A 214 -13.33 -4.43 7.20
C LEU A 214 -13.09 -5.79 7.86
N LEU A 215 -13.99 -6.75 7.71
CA LEU A 215 -13.81 -8.08 8.31
C LEU A 215 -12.58 -8.81 7.78
N ARG A 216 -12.34 -8.80 6.47
CA ARG A 216 -11.17 -9.47 5.88
C ARG A 216 -9.83 -8.90 6.38
N ASN A 217 -9.81 -7.64 6.78
CA ASN A 217 -8.63 -6.98 7.35
C ASN A 217 -8.62 -6.98 8.89
N MET A 218 -9.69 -7.43 9.52
CA MET A 218 -9.72 -7.68 10.97
C MET A 218 -9.05 -9.02 11.30
N ALA A 219 -7.73 -9.07 11.06
CA ALA A 219 -6.91 -10.25 11.32
C ALA A 219 -6.58 -10.32 12.81
N PHE A 220 -7.35 -11.08 13.55
CA PHE A 220 -7.02 -11.35 14.95
C PHE A 220 -5.70 -12.13 15.04
N SER A 221 -4.88 -11.81 16.04
CA SER A 221 -3.68 -12.60 16.30
C SER A 221 -4.05 -14.05 16.62
N THR A 222 -3.17 -14.97 16.23
CA THR A 222 -3.29 -16.38 16.61
C THR A 222 -2.40 -16.73 17.81
N GLU A 223 -1.60 -15.78 18.28
CA GLU A 223 -0.76 -15.91 19.48
C GLU A 223 -1.62 -15.61 20.72
N GLN A 224 -1.69 -16.55 21.66
CA GLN A 224 -2.55 -16.44 22.85
C GLN A 224 -2.25 -15.18 23.68
N ASP A 225 -0.98 -14.84 23.85
CA ASP A 225 -0.58 -13.67 24.63
C ASP A 225 -1.06 -12.36 23.98
N ALA A 226 -0.97 -12.27 22.65
CA ALA A 226 -1.45 -11.11 21.90
C ALA A 226 -2.99 -10.98 21.92
N LEU A 227 -3.73 -12.08 22.00
CA LEU A 227 -5.20 -12.07 22.15
C LEU A 227 -5.65 -11.60 23.53
N ARG A 228 -4.89 -11.93 24.58
CA ARG A 228 -5.17 -11.51 25.96
C ARG A 228 -4.85 -10.05 26.22
N GLU A 229 -4.00 -9.43 25.39
CA GLU A 229 -3.69 -8.00 25.52
C GLU A 229 -4.96 -7.16 25.27
N LYS A 230 -5.26 -6.27 26.22
CA LYS A 230 -6.39 -5.36 26.08
C LYS A 230 -6.17 -4.43 24.89
N GLN A 231 -7.09 -4.43 23.93
CA GLN A 231 -7.10 -3.46 22.85
C GLN A 231 -7.26 -2.04 23.44
N LEU A 232 -6.30 -1.16 23.18
CA LEU A 232 -6.24 0.17 23.78
C LEU A 232 -5.99 1.23 22.71
N PRO A 233 -7.03 1.69 21.99
CA PRO A 233 -6.90 2.76 21.01
C PRO A 233 -6.57 4.10 21.69
N CYS A 234 -6.08 5.08 20.92
CA CYS A 234 -5.59 6.34 21.48
C CYS A 234 -6.63 7.13 22.29
N TRP A 235 -7.92 7.02 21.95
CA TRP A 235 -9.00 7.71 22.67
C TRP A 235 -9.37 7.11 24.03
N GLU A 236 -8.94 5.87 24.32
CA GLU A 236 -9.13 5.24 25.62
C GLU A 236 -7.98 5.52 26.61
N ARG A 237 -6.93 6.19 26.18
CA ARG A 237 -5.84 6.55 27.09
C ARG A 237 -6.32 7.49 28.18
N GLU A 238 -5.92 7.22 29.40
CA GLU A 238 -6.26 8.04 30.57
C GLU A 238 -5.75 9.48 30.40
N HIS A 239 -4.54 9.62 29.90
CA HIS A 239 -3.90 10.90 29.64
C HIS A 239 -3.71 11.12 28.15
N ALA A 240 -4.13 12.28 27.64
CA ALA A 240 -3.83 12.71 26.28
C ALA A 240 -2.32 12.83 26.08
N ARG A 241 -1.86 12.59 24.86
CA ARG A 241 -0.45 12.87 24.48
C ARG A 241 -0.15 14.36 24.61
N THR A 242 1.05 14.68 25.04
CA THR A 242 1.59 16.05 25.16
C THR A 242 2.77 16.22 24.20
N GLU A 243 3.25 17.45 24.06
CA GLU A 243 4.47 17.72 23.28
C GLU A 243 5.69 16.92 23.76
N GLN A 244 5.81 16.74 25.07
CA GLN A 244 6.96 16.08 25.70
C GLN A 244 6.85 14.57 25.73
N SER A 245 5.66 14.03 25.56
CA SER A 245 5.37 12.58 25.69
C SER A 245 5.71 11.78 24.44
N VAL A 246 6.74 12.17 23.70
CA VAL A 246 7.21 11.44 22.51
C VAL A 246 8.04 10.23 22.91
N GLU A 247 7.66 9.06 22.43
CA GLU A 247 8.24 7.78 22.80
C GLU A 247 8.53 6.92 21.56
N ILE A 248 9.47 5.98 21.72
CA ILE A 248 9.50 4.81 20.86
C ILE A 248 8.41 3.89 21.39
N VAL A 249 7.35 3.71 20.60
CA VAL A 249 6.20 2.89 20.98
C VAL A 249 6.38 1.49 20.40
N MET A 250 6.22 0.49 21.25
CA MET A 250 6.10 -0.90 20.84
C MET A 250 4.62 -1.31 21.05
N PRO A 251 3.75 -1.13 20.02
CA PRO A 251 2.33 -1.42 20.16
C PRO A 251 2.11 -2.88 20.59
N LYS A 252 1.37 -3.08 21.65
CA LYS A 252 1.10 -4.41 22.22
C LYS A 252 -0.14 -5.05 21.60
N ASN A 253 -0.99 -4.24 20.99
CA ASN A 253 -2.25 -4.67 20.41
C ASN A 253 -2.59 -3.91 19.12
N GLN A 254 -3.54 -4.44 18.35
CA GLN A 254 -3.89 -3.87 17.05
C GLN A 254 -4.50 -2.48 17.16
N ALA A 255 -5.40 -2.22 18.11
CA ALA A 255 -6.03 -0.92 18.26
C ALA A 255 -5.01 0.19 18.57
N GLU A 256 -4.02 -0.10 19.40
CA GLU A 256 -2.93 0.83 19.70
C GLU A 256 -2.08 1.12 18.44
N LEU A 257 -1.72 0.08 17.69
CA LEU A 257 -0.98 0.21 16.43
C LEU A 257 -1.76 1.03 15.39
N LEU A 258 -3.02 0.70 15.19
CA LEU A 258 -3.86 1.33 14.18
C LEU A 258 -4.17 2.81 14.50
N THR A 259 -3.95 3.23 15.75
CA THR A 259 -4.15 4.60 16.23
C THR A 259 -2.86 5.26 16.72
N LEU A 260 -1.72 4.83 16.20
CA LEU A 260 -0.41 5.39 16.54
C LEU A 260 -0.34 6.87 16.16
N GLN A 261 -0.04 7.74 17.13
CA GLN A 261 0.08 9.17 16.94
C GLN A 261 1.52 9.53 16.51
N SER A 262 1.86 9.28 15.26
CA SER A 262 3.18 9.61 14.70
C SER A 262 3.48 11.11 14.66
N ARG A 263 2.46 11.93 14.84
CA ARG A 263 2.54 13.39 14.90
C ARG A 263 1.78 13.94 16.09
N ARG A 264 2.23 15.06 16.62
CA ARG A 264 1.48 15.93 17.51
C ARG A 264 0.91 17.04 16.66
N ILE A 265 -0.40 17.12 16.55
CA ILE A 265 -1.11 18.04 15.65
C ILE A 265 -2.10 18.85 16.46
N LEU A 266 -2.28 20.12 16.09
CA LEU A 266 -3.37 20.97 16.53
C LEU A 266 -3.93 21.73 15.32
N LEU A 267 -5.22 21.55 15.03
CA LEU A 267 -5.91 22.23 13.96
C LEU A 267 -6.21 23.69 14.35
N ILE A 268 -6.01 24.61 13.41
CA ILE A 268 -6.27 26.05 13.58
C ILE A 268 -7.58 26.39 12.87
N ARG A 269 -8.59 26.80 13.66
CA ARG A 269 -9.90 27.22 13.12
C ARG A 269 -9.82 28.60 12.49
N SER A 270 -10.64 28.84 11.48
CA SER A 270 -10.90 30.20 10.96
C SER A 270 -11.70 31.02 11.96
N GLU A 271 -11.35 32.27 12.12
CA GLU A 271 -12.11 33.23 12.96
C GLU A 271 -13.34 33.78 12.22
N GLU A 272 -13.32 33.79 10.90
CA GLU A 272 -14.33 34.44 10.06
C GLU A 272 -15.52 33.52 9.74
N MET A 273 -15.29 32.22 9.56
CA MET A 273 -16.30 31.26 9.15
C MET A 273 -15.99 29.84 9.71
N PRO A 274 -17.01 28.97 9.82
CA PRO A 274 -16.77 27.57 10.21
C PRO A 274 -15.81 26.86 9.26
N GLY A 275 -14.64 26.46 9.76
CA GLY A 275 -13.62 25.77 8.96
C GLY A 275 -12.23 25.81 9.59
N VAL A 276 -11.28 25.17 8.91
CA VAL A 276 -9.87 25.03 9.33
C VAL A 276 -8.98 25.75 8.33
N VAL A 277 -8.16 26.68 8.81
CA VAL A 277 -7.22 27.47 7.97
C VAL A 277 -5.80 26.95 7.99
N GLY A 278 -5.48 26.05 8.91
CA GLY A 278 -4.14 25.51 9.06
C GLY A 278 -4.01 24.54 10.23
N TYR A 279 -2.80 24.20 10.54
CA TYR A 279 -2.47 23.34 11.66
C TYR A 279 -1.05 23.60 12.17
N GLU A 280 -0.82 23.31 13.44
CA GLU A 280 0.51 23.17 13.99
C GLU A 280 0.88 21.70 14.07
N VAL A 281 2.16 21.37 13.84
CA VAL A 281 2.65 20.00 13.89
C VAL A 281 4.04 19.88 14.48
N LEU A 282 4.22 18.83 15.27
CA LEU A 282 5.46 18.40 15.87
C LEU A 282 5.63 16.89 15.62
N GLY A 283 6.88 16.39 15.64
CA GLY A 283 7.11 14.94 15.63
C GLY A 283 6.44 14.26 16.82
N GLY A 284 5.87 13.08 16.59
CA GLY A 284 5.14 12.30 17.59
C GLY A 284 5.82 10.98 17.94
N ASP A 285 5.03 9.98 18.35
CA ASP A 285 5.51 8.64 18.65
C ASP A 285 5.97 7.94 17.36
N TYR A 286 6.95 7.10 17.45
CA TYR A 286 7.37 6.27 16.34
C TYR A 286 7.62 4.83 16.79
N TRP A 287 7.48 3.92 15.85
CA TRP A 287 7.72 2.51 16.07
C TRP A 287 9.01 2.10 15.37
N ASP A 288 9.88 1.33 16.05
CA ASP A 288 11.04 0.72 15.43
C ASP A 288 10.56 -0.30 14.37
N SER A 289 11.05 -0.15 13.15
CA SER A 289 10.62 -0.97 12.02
C SER A 289 11.19 -2.39 12.06
N GLU A 290 12.30 -2.62 12.79
CA GLU A 290 12.90 -3.94 12.85
C GLU A 290 12.00 -4.94 13.55
N ASN A 291 11.64 -6.00 12.83
CA ASN A 291 10.74 -7.06 13.32
C ASN A 291 9.40 -6.55 13.89
N ALA A 292 8.88 -5.46 13.33
CA ALA A 292 7.61 -4.85 13.74
C ALA A 292 6.39 -5.73 13.36
N PHE A 293 6.38 -6.98 13.80
CA PHE A 293 5.44 -8.04 13.37
C PHE A 293 3.99 -7.85 13.82
N GLY A 294 3.72 -6.91 14.71
CA GLY A 294 2.36 -6.48 15.00
C GLY A 294 1.66 -5.84 13.79
N GLU A 295 2.42 -5.30 12.81
CA GLU A 295 1.84 -4.76 11.58
C GLU A 295 1.36 -5.89 10.67
N GLN A 296 0.05 -6.00 10.50
CA GLN A 296 -0.58 -7.05 9.71
C GLN A 296 -0.76 -6.68 8.22
N MET A 297 -0.68 -5.38 7.91
CA MET A 297 -1.06 -4.81 6.62
C MET A 297 0.16 -4.29 5.85
N THR A 298 1.25 -5.06 5.80
CA THR A 298 2.48 -4.63 5.11
C THR A 298 3.20 -5.76 4.40
N LEU A 299 3.95 -5.39 3.36
CA LEU A 299 4.99 -6.25 2.80
C LEU A 299 6.21 -6.28 3.71
N TRP A 300 7.00 -7.35 3.61
CA TRP A 300 8.20 -7.56 4.39
C TRP A 300 9.41 -7.82 3.49
N ARG A 301 10.57 -7.30 3.87
CA ARG A 301 11.87 -7.65 3.31
C ARG A 301 12.78 -8.19 4.39
N ARG A 302 13.54 -9.21 4.04
CA ARG A 302 14.62 -9.72 4.89
C ARG A 302 15.81 -8.75 4.86
N THR A 303 16.34 -8.38 6.03
CA THR A 303 17.44 -7.42 6.17
C THR A 303 18.73 -8.04 6.72
N SER A 304 18.64 -9.23 7.34
CA SER A 304 19.82 -9.95 7.86
C SER A 304 20.74 -10.43 6.75
N LYS A 305 22.05 -10.34 7.00
CA LYS A 305 23.07 -10.96 6.15
C LYS A 305 23.08 -12.49 6.33
N GLU A 306 23.71 -13.18 5.39
CA GLU A 306 23.96 -14.61 5.48
C GLU A 306 24.74 -14.91 6.77
N ASN A 307 24.27 -15.86 7.60
CA ASN A 307 24.80 -16.23 8.92
C ASN A 307 24.47 -15.30 10.11
N GLU A 308 23.63 -14.28 9.95
CA GLU A 308 23.10 -13.47 11.05
C GLU A 308 21.68 -13.91 11.44
N LYS A 309 21.22 -13.51 12.64
CA LYS A 309 19.81 -13.72 13.04
C LYS A 309 18.89 -13.11 12.00
N VAL A 310 17.91 -13.86 11.55
CA VAL A 310 16.96 -13.40 10.54
C VAL A 310 16.15 -12.22 11.08
N THR A 311 16.24 -11.09 10.41
CA THR A 311 15.48 -9.87 10.70
C THR A 311 14.69 -9.44 9.48
N TYR A 312 13.56 -8.78 9.73
CA TYR A 312 12.66 -8.26 8.71
C TYR A 312 12.34 -6.80 8.99
N GLU A 313 12.12 -6.05 7.91
CA GLU A 313 11.56 -4.71 7.94
C GLU A 313 10.39 -4.61 6.98
N PRO A 314 9.43 -3.69 7.21
CA PRO A 314 8.42 -3.36 6.21
C PRO A 314 9.06 -2.95 4.88
N GLN A 315 8.48 -3.40 3.79
CA GLN A 315 8.91 -3.05 2.44
C GLN A 315 7.88 -2.14 1.79
N GLN A 316 8.29 -0.95 1.37
CA GLN A 316 7.44 -0.06 0.56
C GLN A 316 7.23 -0.64 -0.84
N HIS A 317 6.08 -0.32 -1.46
CA HIS A 317 5.82 -0.64 -2.86
C HIS A 317 6.75 0.16 -3.80
N GLU A 318 7.21 -0.50 -4.84
CA GLU A 318 8.02 0.13 -5.89
C GLU A 318 7.10 0.83 -6.89
N MET A 319 7.20 2.17 -6.95
CA MET A 319 6.36 2.99 -7.84
C MET A 319 6.52 2.58 -9.31
N GLY A 320 5.40 2.47 -10.02
CA GLY A 320 5.37 2.06 -11.42
C GLY A 320 5.56 0.56 -11.66
N LYS A 321 5.64 -0.24 -10.61
CA LYS A 321 5.69 -1.69 -10.68
C LYS A 321 4.29 -2.27 -10.46
N GLN A 322 3.80 -3.04 -11.41
CA GLN A 322 2.50 -3.71 -11.30
C GLN A 322 2.51 -4.69 -10.13
N LEU A 323 1.41 -4.77 -9.38
CA LEU A 323 1.30 -5.57 -8.16
C LEU A 323 1.64 -7.06 -8.37
N TRP A 324 1.27 -7.65 -9.50
CA TRP A 324 1.59 -9.04 -9.80
C TRP A 324 3.10 -9.32 -9.82
N ARG A 325 3.95 -8.30 -10.07
CA ARG A 325 5.41 -8.42 -10.03
C ARG A 325 5.96 -8.47 -8.60
N GLU A 326 5.16 -8.10 -7.61
CA GLU A 326 5.48 -8.19 -6.17
C GLU A 326 4.96 -9.50 -5.55
N LEU A 327 4.16 -10.29 -6.28
CA LEU A 327 3.65 -11.59 -5.81
C LEU A 327 4.72 -12.53 -5.26
N PRO A 328 5.93 -12.67 -5.85
CA PRO A 328 6.95 -13.53 -5.28
C PRO A 328 7.29 -13.20 -3.82
N ALA A 329 7.31 -11.91 -3.45
CA ALA A 329 7.55 -11.50 -2.06
C ALA A 329 6.35 -11.81 -1.14
N MET A 330 5.13 -11.78 -1.68
CA MET A 330 3.90 -12.11 -0.93
C MET A 330 3.67 -13.62 -0.81
N LEU A 331 4.20 -14.40 -1.75
CA LEU A 331 3.97 -15.84 -1.86
C LEU A 331 5.12 -16.68 -1.33
N ASP A 332 6.27 -16.07 -1.01
CA ASP A 332 7.47 -16.79 -0.55
C ASP A 332 7.15 -17.66 0.68
N PRO A 333 7.31 -18.99 0.58
CA PRO A 333 7.06 -19.89 1.70
C PRO A 333 8.04 -19.70 2.86
N GLU A 334 9.25 -19.25 2.56
CA GLU A 334 10.32 -18.99 3.55
C GLU A 334 10.38 -17.53 3.99
N GLY A 335 9.64 -16.66 3.29
CA GLY A 335 9.52 -15.25 3.58
C GLY A 335 8.41 -14.95 4.58
N ARG A 336 8.30 -13.69 4.95
CA ARG A 336 7.20 -13.21 5.79
C ARG A 336 6.09 -12.61 4.93
N LYS A 337 4.90 -13.18 5.03
CA LYS A 337 3.70 -12.71 4.32
C LYS A 337 2.97 -11.62 5.13
N PRO A 338 2.20 -10.72 4.47
CA PRO A 338 1.26 -9.86 5.17
C PRO A 338 0.28 -10.66 6.05
N GLY A 339 0.09 -10.23 7.29
CA GLY A 339 -0.77 -10.95 8.24
C GLY A 339 -2.22 -11.07 7.79
N VAL A 340 -2.74 -10.05 7.11
CA VAL A 340 -4.10 -10.09 6.54
C VAL A 340 -4.26 -11.19 5.48
N LEU A 341 -3.21 -11.52 4.72
CA LEU A 341 -3.25 -12.63 3.77
C LEU A 341 -3.22 -13.97 4.51
N ILE A 342 -2.35 -14.12 5.51
CA ILE A 342 -2.27 -15.32 6.36
C ILE A 342 -3.61 -15.57 7.04
N TRP A 343 -4.28 -14.52 7.53
CA TRP A 343 -5.58 -14.63 8.17
C TRP A 343 -6.65 -15.16 7.22
N ASN A 344 -6.78 -14.58 6.02
CA ASN A 344 -7.75 -15.06 5.02
C ASN A 344 -7.46 -16.50 4.56
N GLN A 345 -6.17 -16.90 4.42
CA GLN A 345 -5.79 -18.29 4.16
C GLN A 345 -6.25 -19.23 5.27
N LYS A 346 -6.07 -18.84 6.54
CA LYS A 346 -6.52 -19.63 7.69
C LYS A 346 -8.03 -19.80 7.70
N LEU A 347 -8.78 -18.74 7.46
CA LEU A 347 -10.25 -18.78 7.37
C LEU A 347 -10.74 -19.74 6.29
N GLN A 348 -10.08 -19.76 5.13
CA GLN A 348 -10.44 -20.69 4.06
C GLN A 348 -10.03 -22.13 4.38
N SER A 349 -8.85 -22.37 4.95
CA SER A 349 -8.40 -23.71 5.32
C SER A 349 -9.32 -24.36 6.37
N LEU A 350 -9.91 -23.56 7.24
CA LEU A 350 -10.91 -23.96 8.23
C LEU A 350 -12.36 -24.01 7.65
N ARG A 351 -12.52 -23.72 6.36
CA ARG A 351 -13.82 -23.71 5.65
C ARG A 351 -14.82 -22.68 6.19
N ILE A 352 -14.36 -21.63 6.85
CA ILE A 352 -15.17 -20.48 7.23
C ILE A 352 -15.46 -19.65 5.97
N LEU A 353 -14.45 -19.47 5.11
CA LEU A 353 -14.62 -18.96 3.76
C LEU A 353 -14.80 -20.10 2.74
N SER A 354 -15.48 -19.82 1.64
CA SER A 354 -15.71 -20.78 0.56
C SER A 354 -14.40 -21.28 -0.04
N LYS A 355 -14.36 -22.55 -0.48
CA LYS A 355 -13.21 -23.09 -1.22
C LYS A 355 -12.92 -22.33 -2.52
N LYS A 356 -13.96 -21.86 -3.21
CA LYS A 356 -13.87 -21.06 -4.44
C LYS A 356 -13.85 -19.55 -4.17
N GLU A 357 -13.48 -19.15 -2.95
CA GLU A 357 -13.44 -17.75 -2.58
C GLU A 357 -12.40 -16.99 -3.40
N GLN A 358 -12.82 -15.87 -3.95
CA GLN A 358 -11.91 -14.92 -4.59
C GLN A 358 -11.30 -13.99 -3.53
N ILE A 359 -10.05 -13.62 -3.73
CA ILE A 359 -9.39 -12.59 -2.95
C ILE A 359 -8.97 -11.44 -3.86
N VAL A 360 -9.28 -10.23 -3.44
CA VAL A 360 -8.78 -9.01 -4.08
C VAL A 360 -7.76 -8.36 -3.17
N ILE A 361 -6.49 -8.49 -3.52
CA ILE A 361 -5.39 -7.84 -2.82
C ILE A 361 -5.31 -6.40 -3.34
N SER A 362 -5.41 -5.43 -2.45
CA SER A 362 -5.30 -4.01 -2.75
C SER A 362 -4.08 -3.43 -2.05
N VAL A 363 -3.31 -2.63 -2.76
CA VAL A 363 -2.11 -1.99 -2.21
C VAL A 363 -2.18 -0.48 -2.38
N VAL A 364 -1.60 0.21 -1.41
CA VAL A 364 -1.40 1.66 -1.45
C VAL A 364 0.05 1.94 -1.06
N GLY A 365 0.75 2.67 -1.92
CA GLY A 365 2.11 3.11 -1.69
C GLY A 365 2.23 4.63 -1.82
N ILE A 366 3.23 5.18 -1.15
CA ILE A 366 3.58 6.59 -1.24
C ILE A 366 5.09 6.71 -1.44
N ARG A 367 5.50 7.63 -2.29
CA ARG A 367 6.91 7.95 -2.49
C ARG A 367 7.18 9.37 -2.07
N TYR A 368 8.15 9.53 -1.21
CA TYR A 368 8.70 10.82 -0.82
C TYR A 368 9.94 11.15 -1.66
N ASP A 369 10.41 12.39 -1.59
CA ASP A 369 11.72 12.76 -2.12
C ASP A 369 12.84 12.10 -1.32
N ASP A 370 14.09 12.23 -1.78
CA ASP A 370 15.26 11.57 -1.18
C ASP A 370 15.50 12.01 0.27
N GLN A 371 14.94 13.14 0.69
CA GLN A 371 15.01 13.65 2.06
C GLN A 371 13.74 13.33 2.87
N GLY A 372 12.70 12.78 2.24
CA GLY A 372 11.40 12.55 2.86
C GLY A 372 10.64 13.85 3.14
N ALA A 373 10.99 14.95 2.47
CA ALA A 373 10.51 16.30 2.75
C ALA A 373 9.26 16.69 1.94
N SER A 374 8.93 15.93 0.92
CA SER A 374 7.71 16.13 0.11
C SER A 374 7.22 14.82 -0.50
N VAL A 375 5.92 14.70 -0.66
CA VAL A 375 5.30 13.60 -1.41
C VAL A 375 5.53 13.83 -2.90
N LYS A 376 6.10 12.84 -3.59
CA LYS A 376 6.32 12.86 -5.04
C LYS A 376 5.25 12.14 -5.81
N ASP A 377 4.74 11.04 -5.24
CA ASP A 377 3.82 10.18 -5.96
C ASP A 377 3.03 9.29 -5.01
N VAL A 378 1.83 8.90 -5.43
CA VAL A 378 0.97 7.94 -4.74
C VAL A 378 0.64 6.83 -5.72
N TYR A 379 0.80 5.60 -5.28
CA TYR A 379 0.58 4.40 -6.07
C TYR A 379 -0.57 3.59 -5.49
N THR A 380 -1.41 3.06 -6.34
CA THR A 380 -2.44 2.08 -5.98
C THR A 380 -2.57 1.02 -7.06
N ASP A 381 -2.74 -0.21 -6.65
CA ASP A 381 -3.02 -1.31 -7.55
C ASP A 381 -3.88 -2.38 -6.84
N GLN A 382 -4.55 -3.21 -7.63
CA GLN A 382 -5.37 -4.31 -7.14
C GLN A 382 -5.11 -5.57 -7.96
N LEU A 383 -5.17 -6.72 -7.30
CA LEU A 383 -4.96 -8.01 -7.93
C LEU A 383 -5.97 -9.02 -7.42
N GLU A 384 -6.71 -9.61 -8.34
CA GLU A 384 -7.73 -10.63 -8.06
C GLU A 384 -7.22 -12.02 -8.41
N MET A 385 -7.47 -12.99 -7.52
CA MET A 385 -7.15 -14.41 -7.73
C MET A 385 -8.01 -15.29 -6.83
N GLN A 386 -8.01 -16.59 -7.06
CA GLN A 386 -8.61 -17.51 -6.10
C GLN A 386 -7.76 -17.59 -4.81
N LEU A 387 -8.41 -17.44 -3.65
CA LEU A 387 -7.75 -17.49 -2.36
C LEU A 387 -7.02 -18.82 -2.12
N ALA A 388 -7.56 -19.92 -2.64
CA ALA A 388 -6.97 -21.26 -2.57
C ALA A 388 -5.55 -21.33 -3.20
N THR A 389 -5.23 -20.46 -4.14
CA THR A 389 -3.89 -20.34 -4.74
C THR A 389 -2.81 -19.98 -3.71
N LEU A 390 -3.20 -19.30 -2.63
CA LEU A 390 -2.30 -18.83 -1.57
C LEU A 390 -2.09 -19.89 -0.47
N ASN A 391 -2.92 -20.94 -0.38
CA ASN A 391 -2.89 -21.96 0.65
C ASN A 391 -1.78 -23.00 0.43
N ASP A 392 -1.51 -23.84 1.44
CA ASP A 392 -0.51 -24.92 1.35
C ASP A 392 -0.81 -25.92 0.23
N LEU A 393 -2.10 -26.20 -0.03
CA LEU A 393 -2.55 -26.98 -1.19
C LEU A 393 -2.16 -26.29 -2.51
N GLY A 394 -2.10 -24.97 -2.51
CA GLY A 394 -1.63 -24.14 -3.62
C GLY A 394 -0.10 -23.97 -3.70
N ARG A 395 0.71 -24.64 -2.86
CA ARG A 395 2.18 -24.47 -2.86
C ARG A 395 2.82 -24.68 -4.23
N LYS A 396 2.30 -25.62 -5.00
CA LYS A 396 2.73 -25.82 -6.40
C LYS A 396 2.44 -24.56 -7.25
N TRP A 397 1.31 -23.92 -7.02
CA TRP A 397 0.90 -22.70 -7.71
C TRP A 397 1.74 -21.51 -7.32
N THR A 398 2.04 -21.31 -6.03
CA THR A 398 2.87 -20.18 -5.59
C THR A 398 4.26 -20.22 -6.22
N VAL A 399 4.88 -21.41 -6.27
CA VAL A 399 6.17 -21.63 -6.95
C VAL A 399 6.05 -21.36 -8.45
N ARG A 400 4.98 -21.86 -9.08
CA ARG A 400 4.76 -21.69 -10.52
C ARG A 400 4.52 -20.23 -10.89
N ILE A 401 3.64 -19.54 -10.18
CA ILE A 401 3.36 -18.11 -10.40
C ILE A 401 4.63 -17.28 -10.23
N SER A 402 5.38 -17.50 -9.15
CA SER A 402 6.65 -16.80 -8.92
C SER A 402 7.64 -17.01 -10.06
N ARG A 403 7.71 -18.21 -10.63
CA ARG A 403 8.57 -18.51 -11.79
C ARG A 403 8.11 -17.81 -13.05
N GLU A 404 6.81 -17.71 -13.29
CA GLU A 404 6.29 -16.99 -14.46
C GLU A 404 6.46 -15.46 -14.31
N VAL A 405 6.37 -14.90 -13.11
CA VAL A 405 6.78 -13.51 -12.84
C VAL A 405 8.26 -13.31 -13.16
N GLN A 406 9.14 -14.21 -12.70
CA GLN A 406 10.56 -14.13 -13.00
C GLN A 406 10.84 -14.18 -14.51
N ARG A 407 10.15 -15.04 -15.27
CA ARG A 407 10.26 -15.09 -16.73
C ARG A 407 9.85 -13.79 -17.40
N CYS A 408 8.82 -13.12 -16.90
CA CYS A 408 8.45 -11.78 -17.38
C CYS A 408 9.58 -10.76 -17.11
N GLU A 409 10.22 -10.80 -15.93
CA GLU A 409 11.37 -9.96 -15.63
C GLU A 409 12.57 -10.23 -16.56
N GLU A 410 12.86 -11.48 -16.85
CA GLU A 410 13.91 -11.89 -17.79
C GLU A 410 13.60 -11.44 -19.23
N THR A 411 12.33 -11.53 -19.62
CA THR A 411 11.86 -11.06 -20.93
C THR A 411 11.99 -9.54 -21.06
N ALA A 412 11.61 -8.79 -20.03
CA ALA A 412 11.80 -7.34 -20.00
C ALA A 412 13.28 -6.96 -20.12
N LYS A 413 14.19 -7.69 -19.47
CA LYS A 413 15.64 -7.51 -19.63
C LYS A 413 16.10 -7.81 -21.04
N ASN A 414 15.54 -8.85 -21.69
CA ASN A 414 15.85 -9.20 -23.07
C ASN A 414 15.35 -8.13 -24.06
N ILE A 415 14.14 -7.59 -23.88
CA ILE A 415 13.60 -6.44 -24.63
C ILE A 415 14.51 -5.20 -24.47
N GLY A 416 14.92 -4.90 -23.26
CA GLY A 416 15.88 -3.83 -22.99
C GLY A 416 17.22 -4.03 -23.72
N THR A 417 17.71 -5.27 -23.77
CA THR A 417 18.93 -5.59 -24.51
C THR A 417 18.74 -5.39 -26.01
N LEU A 418 17.62 -5.82 -26.58
CA LEU A 418 17.25 -5.55 -27.97
C LEU A 418 17.24 -4.04 -28.25
N CYS A 419 16.60 -3.24 -27.38
CA CYS A 419 16.56 -1.78 -27.50
C CYS A 419 17.97 -1.18 -27.60
N VAL A 420 18.89 -1.56 -26.71
CA VAL A 420 20.28 -1.10 -26.74
C VAL A 420 20.96 -1.50 -28.03
N GLU A 421 20.86 -2.77 -28.43
CA GLU A 421 21.53 -3.26 -29.67
C GLU A 421 20.98 -2.58 -30.91
N LEU A 422 19.68 -2.27 -30.99
CA LEU A 422 19.08 -1.52 -32.10
C LEU A 422 19.55 -0.05 -32.12
N LYS A 423 19.62 0.61 -30.96
CA LYS A 423 20.15 1.98 -30.88
C LYS A 423 21.64 2.05 -31.25
N LEU A 424 22.44 1.08 -30.85
CA LEU A 424 23.84 0.95 -31.25
C LEU A 424 23.99 0.69 -32.76
N ALA A 425 23.12 -0.16 -33.31
CA ALA A 425 23.07 -0.40 -34.76
C ALA A 425 22.69 0.89 -35.52
N GLY A 426 21.87 1.75 -34.96
CA GLY A 426 21.51 3.06 -35.47
C GLY A 426 22.55 4.16 -35.26
N GLY A 427 23.69 3.86 -34.60
CA GLY A 427 24.79 4.81 -34.41
C GLY A 427 24.84 5.51 -33.07
N LEU A 428 24.10 5.01 -32.04
CA LEU A 428 24.23 5.53 -30.67
C LEU A 428 25.68 5.32 -30.17
N ASP A 429 26.23 6.35 -29.52
CA ASP A 429 27.55 6.25 -28.88
C ASP A 429 27.51 5.20 -27.74
N TYR A 430 28.48 4.26 -27.82
CA TYR A 430 28.62 3.18 -26.82
C TYR A 430 28.81 3.69 -25.38
N ASN A 431 29.47 4.84 -25.22
CA ASN A 431 29.68 5.44 -23.89
C ASN A 431 28.37 5.78 -23.19
N LYS A 432 27.28 6.05 -23.93
CA LYS A 432 25.93 6.31 -23.38
C LYS A 432 25.19 5.07 -22.87
N VAL A 433 25.76 3.88 -23.01
CA VAL A 433 25.20 2.61 -22.56
C VAL A 433 26.23 1.70 -21.86
N LYS A 434 27.44 2.22 -21.59
CA LYS A 434 28.52 1.49 -20.93
C LYS A 434 28.23 1.30 -19.44
N GLY A 435 27.73 2.34 -18.78
CA GLY A 435 27.36 2.31 -17.37
C GLY A 435 26.00 1.62 -17.11
N PHE A 436 25.85 1.02 -15.94
CA PHE A 436 24.58 0.38 -15.54
C PHE A 436 23.40 1.38 -15.54
N LYS A 437 23.58 2.54 -14.93
CA LYS A 437 22.54 3.61 -14.86
C LYS A 437 22.19 4.15 -16.25
N ASP A 438 23.19 4.38 -17.10
CA ASP A 438 22.98 4.88 -18.45
C ASP A 438 22.20 3.86 -19.29
N LYS A 439 22.58 2.58 -19.19
CA LYS A 439 21.86 1.48 -19.84
C LYS A 439 20.41 1.38 -19.34
N GLN A 440 20.19 1.50 -18.03
CA GLN A 440 18.86 1.47 -17.43
C GLN A 440 17.97 2.56 -18.04
N LYS A 441 18.43 3.81 -18.06
CA LYS A 441 17.72 4.95 -18.64
C LYS A 441 17.35 4.75 -20.12
N VAL A 442 18.26 4.18 -20.91
CA VAL A 442 18.04 3.91 -22.34
C VAL A 442 17.01 2.81 -22.59
N THR A 443 16.87 1.86 -21.63
CA THR A 443 15.99 0.69 -21.78
C THR A 443 14.64 0.84 -21.07
N GLU A 444 14.46 1.88 -20.26
CA GLU A 444 13.30 2.06 -19.39
C GLU A 444 11.98 2.03 -20.16
N ASP A 445 11.86 2.84 -21.22
CA ASP A 445 10.65 2.89 -22.04
C ASP A 445 10.32 1.56 -22.70
N ALA A 446 11.33 0.87 -23.26
CA ALA A 446 11.12 -0.41 -23.92
C ALA A 446 10.66 -1.50 -22.93
N ARG A 447 11.21 -1.50 -21.72
CA ARG A 447 10.79 -2.40 -20.65
C ARG A 447 9.39 -2.06 -20.16
N ALA A 448 9.07 -0.78 -20.00
CA ALA A 448 7.74 -0.31 -19.62
C ALA A 448 6.68 -0.73 -20.64
N GLN A 449 6.96 -0.59 -21.95
CA GLN A 449 6.07 -1.08 -23.01
C GLN A 449 5.77 -2.57 -22.90
N PHE A 450 6.78 -3.40 -22.60
CA PHE A 450 6.56 -4.83 -22.39
C PHE A 450 5.68 -5.10 -21.16
N TYR A 451 5.99 -4.47 -20.02
CA TYR A 451 5.18 -4.65 -18.81
C TYR A 451 3.74 -4.18 -19.00
N PHE A 452 3.54 -3.09 -19.72
CA PHE A 452 2.20 -2.62 -20.09
C PHE A 452 1.46 -3.65 -20.95
N ALA A 453 2.14 -4.21 -21.95
CA ALA A 453 1.54 -5.18 -22.88
C ALA A 453 1.17 -6.52 -22.20
N VAL A 454 1.91 -6.95 -21.18
CA VAL A 454 1.64 -8.22 -20.47
C VAL A 454 0.77 -8.05 -19.23
N ASP A 455 0.55 -6.84 -18.74
CA ASP A 455 -0.15 -6.59 -17.46
C ASP A 455 -1.55 -7.23 -17.45
N GLN A 456 -2.43 -6.77 -18.30
CA GLN A 456 -3.79 -7.30 -18.36
C GLN A 456 -3.86 -8.81 -18.70
N PRO A 457 -3.10 -9.33 -19.68
CA PRO A 457 -3.02 -10.76 -19.94
C PRO A 457 -2.57 -11.60 -18.74
N PHE A 458 -1.57 -11.12 -17.97
CA PHE A 458 -1.10 -11.84 -16.77
C PHE A 458 -2.17 -11.87 -15.68
N ARG A 459 -2.86 -10.76 -15.44
CA ARG A 459 -3.97 -10.68 -14.48
C ARG A 459 -5.10 -11.63 -14.85
N GLN A 460 -5.48 -11.67 -16.12
CA GLN A 460 -6.50 -12.59 -16.63
C GLN A 460 -6.09 -14.06 -16.46
N TRP A 461 -4.84 -14.39 -16.76
CA TRP A 461 -4.31 -15.73 -16.53
C TRP A 461 -4.36 -16.12 -15.05
N LEU A 462 -3.93 -15.22 -14.16
CA LEU A 462 -3.91 -15.46 -12.72
C LEU A 462 -5.33 -15.65 -12.15
N GLN A 463 -6.28 -14.81 -12.58
CA GLN A 463 -7.68 -14.87 -12.15
C GLN A 463 -8.38 -16.16 -12.64
N ALA A 464 -7.98 -16.67 -13.80
CA ALA A 464 -8.57 -17.87 -14.39
C ALA A 464 -8.09 -19.18 -13.76
N ILE A 465 -7.03 -19.16 -12.92
CA ILE A 465 -6.50 -20.37 -12.28
C ILE A 465 -7.52 -20.94 -11.30
N ASP A 466 -7.95 -22.19 -11.50
CA ASP A 466 -8.66 -22.99 -10.51
C ASP A 466 -7.68 -23.99 -9.88
N PRO A 467 -7.20 -23.76 -8.64
CA PRO A 467 -6.17 -24.61 -8.01
C PRO A 467 -6.62 -26.06 -7.76
N GLU A 468 -7.92 -26.35 -7.77
CA GLU A 468 -8.46 -27.72 -7.59
C GLU A 468 -8.62 -28.48 -8.91
N GLN A 469 -8.78 -27.79 -10.03
CA GLN A 469 -9.10 -28.41 -11.33
C GLN A 469 -7.97 -28.30 -12.35
N ASP A 470 -7.20 -27.21 -12.31
CA ASP A 470 -6.16 -26.97 -13.31
C ASP A 470 -4.85 -27.69 -12.97
N ASP A 471 -4.17 -28.18 -14.03
CA ASP A 471 -2.78 -28.59 -13.94
C ASP A 471 -1.86 -27.34 -14.00
N PRO A 472 -0.96 -27.15 -13.02
CA PRO A 472 -0.07 -25.98 -12.98
C PRO A 472 0.86 -25.87 -14.18
N ASP A 473 1.32 -27.01 -14.73
CA ASP A 473 2.25 -27.02 -15.86
C ASP A 473 1.53 -26.65 -17.17
N GLU A 474 0.33 -27.18 -17.40
CA GLU A 474 -0.47 -26.82 -18.56
C GLU A 474 -0.89 -25.34 -18.53
N ALA A 475 -1.34 -24.83 -17.38
CA ALA A 475 -1.70 -23.44 -17.22
C ALA A 475 -0.50 -22.51 -17.48
N ALA A 476 0.68 -22.89 -16.98
CA ALA A 476 1.91 -22.14 -17.23
C ALA A 476 2.31 -22.17 -18.71
N LEU A 477 2.17 -23.29 -19.40
CA LEU A 477 2.47 -23.40 -20.83
C LEU A 477 1.57 -22.50 -21.68
N ARG A 478 0.27 -22.44 -21.37
CA ARG A 478 -0.67 -21.50 -22.02
C ARG A 478 -0.22 -20.05 -21.84
N TRP A 479 0.15 -19.67 -20.60
CA TRP A 479 0.68 -18.34 -20.32
C TRP A 479 1.98 -18.05 -21.07
N GLN A 480 2.94 -18.96 -21.05
CA GLN A 480 4.24 -18.82 -21.70
C GLN A 480 4.10 -18.60 -23.21
N ALA A 481 3.20 -19.32 -23.88
CA ALA A 481 2.91 -19.12 -25.29
C ALA A 481 2.38 -17.69 -25.55
N GLN A 482 1.49 -17.20 -24.69
CA GLN A 482 0.95 -15.84 -24.80
C GLN A 482 2.02 -14.77 -24.55
N ALA A 483 2.79 -14.88 -23.47
CA ALA A 483 3.86 -13.94 -23.11
C ALA A 483 4.93 -13.86 -24.19
N ARG A 484 5.35 -15.01 -24.76
CA ARG A 484 6.28 -15.08 -25.88
C ARG A 484 5.74 -14.37 -27.11
N ASN A 485 4.48 -14.59 -27.47
CA ASN A 485 3.85 -13.93 -28.64
C ASN A 485 3.83 -12.40 -28.45
N ILE A 486 3.51 -11.91 -27.26
CA ILE A 486 3.53 -10.47 -26.94
C ILE A 486 4.96 -9.92 -27.11
N ALA A 487 5.96 -10.60 -26.57
CA ALA A 487 7.36 -10.17 -26.68
C ALA A 487 7.87 -10.18 -28.13
N GLU A 488 7.51 -11.21 -28.92
CA GLU A 488 7.88 -11.27 -30.35
C GLU A 488 7.25 -10.15 -31.17
N LYS A 489 5.96 -9.83 -30.93
CA LYS A 489 5.29 -8.69 -31.59
C LYS A 489 5.99 -7.38 -31.27
N LEU A 490 6.27 -7.12 -30.00
CA LEU A 490 6.98 -5.91 -29.59
C LEU A 490 8.39 -5.85 -30.19
N GLY A 491 9.15 -6.96 -30.15
CA GLY A 491 10.49 -7.01 -30.72
C GLY A 491 10.50 -6.76 -32.23
N LYS A 492 9.51 -7.30 -32.99
CA LYS A 492 9.35 -6.99 -34.44
C LYS A 492 9.06 -5.52 -34.68
N GLN A 493 8.16 -4.92 -33.90
CA GLN A 493 7.85 -3.49 -34.01
C GLN A 493 9.09 -2.64 -33.77
N MET A 494 9.86 -2.91 -32.71
CA MET A 494 11.10 -2.18 -32.40
C MET A 494 12.14 -2.27 -33.56
N VAL A 495 12.26 -3.42 -34.22
CA VAL A 495 13.13 -3.60 -35.39
C VAL A 495 12.68 -2.76 -36.56
N MET A 496 11.37 -2.69 -36.83
CA MET A 496 10.82 -1.83 -37.91
C MET A 496 11.06 -0.35 -37.61
N GLU A 497 10.87 0.08 -36.38
CA GLU A 497 11.07 1.47 -35.95
C GLU A 497 12.56 1.90 -35.98
N ALA A 498 13.50 0.96 -35.83
CA ALA A 498 14.93 1.23 -35.86
C ALA A 498 15.44 1.74 -37.23
N GLY A 499 14.70 1.48 -38.30
CA GLY A 499 14.91 2.06 -39.64
C GLY A 499 16.16 1.56 -40.37
N ASN A 500 16.44 2.19 -41.53
CA ASN A 500 17.50 1.76 -42.46
C ASN A 500 18.92 1.90 -41.91
N ALA A 501 19.18 2.86 -41.02
CA ALA A 501 20.50 3.02 -40.40
C ALA A 501 20.86 1.78 -39.57
N ALA A 502 19.93 1.29 -38.75
CA ALA A 502 20.13 0.09 -37.93
C ALA A 502 20.18 -1.20 -38.77
N LEU A 503 19.55 -1.21 -39.96
CA LEU A 503 19.64 -2.34 -40.89
C LEU A 503 21.05 -2.44 -41.47
N LYS A 504 21.64 -1.31 -41.96
CA LYS A 504 23.03 -1.23 -42.44
C LYS A 504 24.02 -1.53 -41.31
N GLY A 505 23.72 -1.06 -40.13
CA GLY A 505 24.47 -1.31 -38.92
C GLY A 505 25.67 -0.39 -38.71
N HIS A 506 26.22 -0.48 -37.49
CA HIS A 506 27.35 0.35 -37.06
C HIS A 506 28.43 -0.48 -36.39
N ARG A 507 29.72 -0.18 -36.67
CA ARG A 507 30.88 -0.80 -36.04
C ARG A 507 31.27 -0.02 -34.80
N ILE A 508 31.37 -0.69 -33.66
CA ILE A 508 31.65 -0.09 -32.36
C ILE A 508 32.86 -0.76 -31.74
N VAL A 509 33.81 0.04 -31.27
CA VAL A 509 34.95 -0.43 -30.49
C VAL A 509 34.52 -0.49 -29.03
N VAL A 510 34.46 -1.71 -28.45
CA VAL A 510 33.95 -1.95 -27.11
C VAL A 510 35.02 -2.00 -26.03
N ASP A 511 36.30 -2.22 -26.38
CA ASP A 511 37.44 -2.29 -25.45
C ASP A 511 38.58 -1.42 -25.98
N LYS A 512 38.75 -0.20 -25.40
CA LYS A 512 39.87 0.67 -25.71
C LYS A 512 41.12 0.48 -24.83
N ASP A 513 40.93 -0.19 -23.66
CA ASP A 513 41.98 -0.22 -22.63
C ASP A 513 42.77 -1.56 -22.59
N LYS A 514 42.47 -2.50 -23.45
CA LYS A 514 43.19 -3.78 -23.57
C LYS A 514 43.99 -3.79 -24.85
N LYS A 515 45.16 -4.42 -24.81
CA LYS A 515 46.11 -4.57 -25.97
C LYS A 515 45.47 -5.10 -27.26
N THR A 516 44.19 -5.44 -27.27
CA THR A 516 43.41 -5.85 -28.46
C THR A 516 42.10 -5.09 -28.49
N GLU A 517 41.97 -4.16 -29.42
CA GLU A 517 40.70 -3.51 -29.73
C GLU A 517 39.69 -4.53 -30.28
N ARG A 518 38.57 -4.67 -29.58
CA ARG A 518 37.47 -5.51 -30.03
C ARG A 518 36.40 -4.68 -30.70
N THR A 519 36.26 -4.83 -31.99
CA THR A 519 35.21 -4.17 -32.79
C THR A 519 34.04 -5.11 -33.01
N ILE A 520 32.82 -4.66 -32.69
CA ILE A 520 31.58 -5.40 -32.90
C ILE A 520 30.71 -4.68 -33.90
N LEU A 521 30.20 -5.39 -34.92
CA LEU A 521 29.21 -4.88 -35.84
C LEU A 521 27.82 -5.16 -35.30
N TYR A 522 27.08 -4.11 -34.91
CA TYR A 522 25.68 -4.15 -34.53
C TYR A 522 24.81 -3.93 -35.78
N THR A 523 23.82 -4.78 -35.99
CA THR A 523 22.80 -4.65 -37.05
C THR A 523 21.45 -5.12 -36.48
N SER A 524 20.33 -4.58 -36.97
CA SER A 524 19.00 -4.98 -36.51
C SER A 524 18.70 -6.47 -36.73
N PRO A 525 19.12 -7.16 -37.84
CA PRO A 525 18.92 -8.61 -37.96
C PRO A 525 19.67 -9.41 -36.90
N LYS A 526 20.94 -9.04 -36.58
CA LYS A 526 21.72 -9.72 -35.54
C LYS A 526 21.12 -9.51 -34.15
N ALA A 527 20.71 -8.27 -33.86
CA ALA A 527 20.05 -7.93 -32.60
C ALA A 527 18.76 -8.75 -32.41
N TYR A 528 17.93 -8.79 -33.46
CA TYR A 528 16.67 -9.54 -33.40
C TYR A 528 16.86 -11.05 -33.28
N ASN A 529 17.84 -11.64 -34.00
CA ASN A 529 18.15 -13.06 -33.86
C ASN A 529 18.60 -13.41 -32.43
N ARG A 530 19.48 -12.61 -31.82
CA ARG A 530 19.89 -12.80 -30.42
C ARG A 530 18.71 -12.68 -29.46
N PHE A 531 17.85 -11.68 -29.68
CA PHE A 531 16.63 -11.51 -28.91
C PHE A 531 15.74 -12.75 -28.98
N ARG A 532 15.50 -13.29 -30.19
CA ARG A 532 14.70 -14.50 -30.38
C ARG A 532 15.32 -15.73 -29.73
N THR A 533 16.62 -15.94 -29.88
CA THR A 533 17.30 -17.07 -29.23
C THR A 533 17.11 -17.03 -27.72
N ARG A 534 17.36 -15.87 -27.08
CA ARG A 534 17.14 -15.71 -25.63
C ARG A 534 15.67 -15.88 -25.23
N LEU A 535 14.74 -15.40 -26.07
CA LEU A 535 13.32 -15.56 -25.80
C LEU A 535 12.89 -17.05 -25.80
N TRP A 536 13.53 -17.88 -26.65
CA TRP A 536 13.32 -19.33 -26.65
C TRP A 536 13.97 -20.02 -25.47
N GLU A 537 15.04 -19.49 -24.90
CA GLU A 537 15.64 -19.98 -23.66
C GLU A 537 14.72 -19.69 -22.45
N ILE A 538 14.11 -18.48 -22.42
CA ILE A 538 13.14 -18.11 -21.37
C ILE A 538 11.85 -18.92 -21.47
N TYR A 539 11.32 -19.09 -22.68
CA TYR A 539 10.10 -19.83 -22.99
C TYR A 539 10.39 -20.98 -23.97
N PRO A 540 10.91 -22.11 -23.50
CA PRO A 540 11.22 -23.24 -24.38
C PRO A 540 9.97 -23.72 -25.13
N LYS A 541 10.16 -24.17 -26.38
CA LYS A 541 9.11 -24.95 -27.03
C LYS A 541 8.98 -26.25 -26.25
N THR A 542 7.80 -26.55 -25.77
CA THR A 542 7.45 -27.94 -25.49
C THR A 542 7.38 -28.64 -26.85
N GLU A 543 8.20 -29.65 -27.05
CA GLU A 543 7.97 -30.58 -28.15
C GLU A 543 6.58 -31.20 -27.93
N PRO A 544 5.76 -31.31 -28.98
CA PRO A 544 4.41 -31.85 -28.88
C PRO A 544 4.40 -33.31 -28.41
#